data_82ed6d1bf37662c32ac8c7584b4f25c7
#
_entry.id   82ed6d1bf37662c32ac8c7584b4f25c7
#
_cell.length_a   1.000
_cell.length_b   1.000
_cell.length_c   1.000
_cell.angle_alpha   90.00
_cell.angle_beta   90.00
_cell.angle_gamma   90.00
#
_symmetry.space_group_name_H-M   'P 1'
#
loop_
_entity.id
_entity.type
_entity.pdbx_description
1 polymer ?
#
loop_
_entity_poly.entity_id
_entity_poly.type
_entity_poly.pdbx_seq_one_letter_code
_entity_poly.pdbx_strand_id
1 'polypeptide(L)'
;MARTQRNTDRERTRITDDNGVAIESALVGDGLELSYPSSDGPVVECTRLDIPEEAVTALVGPNGSGKSTLLKALSSHLEPDTGTVRIHGENLDSFSQKELARELGVLSQENDSLGSISVEDLVYHGRYPHRGFFDGTDEADHRAVERAIELAGIDEIRDTELGQLSGGQKQLAWIAMVLAQDTDVLLLDEPTTFLDVHHQFRVLETIRQLNEEKGVTVAVILHDIAQAARFADYLVAMHDGELYDWGPPEEVVTEQLLADVFGIEAVVEYEPELQVLPKRALPDR
;
A
#
# COMPACT_ATOMS: atom_id res chain seq x y z
N MET A 1 27.14 3.26 5.28
CA MET A 1 27.57 4.60 4.80
C MET A 1 27.48 4.76 3.27
N ALA A 2 26.66 4.00 2.54
CA ALA A 2 26.53 4.09 1.08
C ALA A 2 25.14 4.62 0.60
N ARG A 3 24.22 4.98 1.50
CA ARG A 3 22.87 5.50 1.18
C ARG A 3 22.81 7.01 0.87
N THR A 4 23.82 7.80 1.22
CA THR A 4 23.71 9.28 1.25
C THR A 4 24.14 9.98 -0.04
N GLN A 5 24.53 9.31 -1.12
CA GLN A 5 25.08 9.96 -2.31
C GLN A 5 24.28 9.80 -3.62
N ARG A 6 23.11 9.14 -3.63
CA ARG A 6 22.31 8.98 -4.87
C ARG A 6 21.24 10.06 -5.12
N ASN A 7 21.10 11.04 -4.27
CA ASN A 7 19.87 11.85 -4.20
C ASN A 7 20.03 13.34 -4.59
N THR A 8 20.88 13.72 -5.55
CA THR A 8 21.09 15.15 -5.84
C THR A 8 20.56 15.70 -7.18
N ASP A 9 20.00 14.87 -8.09
CA ASP A 9 19.57 15.36 -9.42
C ASP A 9 18.21 14.78 -9.93
N ARG A 10 17.34 14.27 -9.04
CA ARG A 10 16.00 13.85 -9.46
C ARG A 10 15.05 15.05 -9.45
N GLU A 11 14.35 15.31 -10.56
CA GLU A 11 13.21 16.24 -10.57
C GLU A 11 12.09 15.67 -9.71
N ARG A 12 12.06 16.07 -8.43
CA ARG A 12 11.02 15.68 -7.49
C ARG A 12 9.73 16.40 -7.85
N THR A 13 8.67 15.64 -8.04
CA THR A 13 7.33 16.19 -8.19
C THR A 13 6.87 16.73 -6.84
N ARG A 14 6.41 17.98 -6.82
CA ARG A 14 5.92 18.66 -5.61
C ARG A 14 4.47 19.02 -5.76
N ILE A 15 3.67 18.65 -4.79
CA ILE A 15 2.32 19.19 -4.56
C ILE A 15 2.40 20.22 -3.43
N THR A 16 1.43 21.10 -3.35
CA THR A 16 1.27 21.99 -2.20
C THR A 16 0.01 21.57 -1.47
N ASP A 17 0.10 21.47 -0.14
CA ASP A 17 -1.07 21.38 0.71
C ASP A 17 -1.88 22.68 0.67
N ASP A 18 -3.03 22.71 1.31
CA ASP A 18 -3.89 23.90 1.41
C ASP A 18 -3.21 25.09 2.10
N ASN A 19 -2.12 24.86 2.83
CA ASN A 19 -1.28 25.88 3.47
C ASN A 19 -0.13 26.37 2.58
N GLY A 20 0.00 25.82 1.35
CA GLY A 20 1.05 26.17 0.40
C GLY A 20 2.41 25.53 0.72
N VAL A 21 2.47 24.53 1.57
CA VAL A 21 3.68 23.75 1.86
C VAL A 21 3.90 22.73 0.74
N ALA A 22 5.09 22.71 0.18
CA ALA A 22 5.43 21.74 -0.85
C ALA A 22 5.61 20.35 -0.23
N ILE A 23 4.80 19.38 -0.66
CA ILE A 23 4.90 17.98 -0.30
C ILE A 23 5.68 17.28 -1.42
N GLU A 24 6.73 16.55 -1.06
CA GLU A 24 7.45 15.68 -2.00
C GLU A 24 6.70 14.35 -2.15
N SER A 25 6.53 13.89 -3.40
CA SER A 25 5.79 12.65 -3.69
C SER A 25 6.74 11.55 -4.10
N ALA A 26 6.68 10.39 -3.42
CA ALA A 26 7.44 9.20 -3.79
C ALA A 26 6.88 8.52 -5.04
N LEU A 27 5.54 8.53 -5.17
CA LEU A 27 4.85 7.88 -6.28
C LEU A 27 3.77 8.82 -6.83
N VAL A 28 3.71 8.96 -8.16
CA VAL A 28 2.77 9.86 -8.83
C VAL A 28 2.13 9.14 -10.01
N GLY A 29 0.80 9.12 -10.04
CA GLY A 29 0.01 8.77 -11.21
C GLY A 29 -0.53 10.04 -11.87
N ASP A 30 -0.31 10.23 -13.18
CA ASP A 30 -0.67 11.45 -13.90
C ASP A 30 -1.44 11.11 -15.18
N GLY A 31 -2.69 11.56 -15.27
CA GLY A 31 -3.59 11.36 -16.41
C GLY A 31 -3.92 9.89 -16.69
N LEU A 32 -4.09 9.07 -15.65
CA LEU A 32 -4.29 7.63 -15.80
C LEU A 32 -5.70 7.29 -16.25
N GLU A 33 -5.80 6.53 -17.35
CA GLU A 33 -6.98 5.75 -17.71
C GLU A 33 -6.60 4.27 -17.67
N LEU A 34 -7.38 3.47 -16.94
CA LEU A 34 -7.10 2.06 -16.71
C LEU A 34 -8.30 1.21 -17.11
N SER A 35 -8.08 0.24 -17.99
CA SER A 35 -9.09 -0.71 -18.43
C SER A 35 -8.62 -2.16 -18.29
N TYR A 36 -9.57 -3.08 -18.30
CA TYR A 36 -9.30 -4.49 -18.51
C TYR A 36 -9.81 -4.93 -19.90
N PRO A 37 -9.23 -5.98 -20.51
CA PRO A 37 -9.71 -6.49 -21.80
C PRO A 37 -11.19 -6.90 -21.83
N SER A 38 -11.78 -7.11 -20.65
CA SER A 38 -13.18 -7.49 -20.48
C SER A 38 -14.11 -6.33 -20.12
N SER A 39 -13.60 -5.11 -19.92
CA SER A 39 -14.41 -3.93 -19.59
C SER A 39 -14.88 -3.22 -20.86
N ASP A 40 -16.08 -2.62 -20.80
CA ASP A 40 -16.64 -1.83 -21.91
C ASP A 40 -16.07 -0.38 -21.97
N GLY A 41 -15.14 -0.04 -21.05
CA GLY A 41 -14.53 1.28 -20.94
C GLY A 41 -13.56 1.34 -19.76
N PRO A 42 -13.00 2.54 -19.45
CA PRO A 42 -12.12 2.72 -18.31
C PRO A 42 -12.79 2.30 -17.00
N VAL A 43 -12.04 1.56 -16.17
CA VAL A 43 -12.45 1.17 -14.82
C VAL A 43 -11.96 2.24 -13.81
N VAL A 44 -10.87 2.93 -14.16
CA VAL A 44 -10.35 4.07 -13.39
C VAL A 44 -9.98 5.19 -14.34
N GLU A 45 -10.43 6.40 -14.00
CA GLU A 45 -10.01 7.67 -14.59
C GLU A 45 -9.45 8.55 -13.46
N CYS A 46 -8.13 8.75 -13.48
CA CYS A 46 -7.45 9.50 -12.43
C CYS A 46 -6.59 10.61 -13.05
N THR A 47 -7.04 11.86 -12.90
CA THR A 47 -6.31 13.02 -13.43
C THR A 47 -4.93 13.13 -12.78
N ARG A 48 -4.87 12.99 -11.46
CA ARG A 48 -3.62 13.00 -10.71
C ARG A 48 -3.78 12.36 -9.34
N LEU A 49 -2.81 11.51 -8.99
CA LEU A 49 -2.65 10.95 -7.66
C LEU A 49 -1.20 11.15 -7.23
N ASP A 50 -1.01 11.73 -6.06
CA ASP A 50 0.29 11.89 -5.41
C ASP A 50 0.31 11.08 -4.11
N ILE A 51 1.32 10.24 -3.93
CA ILE A 51 1.61 9.52 -2.68
C ILE A 51 2.82 10.20 -2.05
N PRO A 52 2.62 10.94 -0.93
CA PRO A 52 3.69 11.68 -0.26
C PRO A 52 4.83 10.78 0.22
N GLU A 53 6.06 11.29 0.11
CA GLU A 53 7.25 10.60 0.67
C GLU A 53 7.14 10.49 2.19
N GLU A 54 7.68 9.38 2.73
CA GLU A 54 7.77 9.13 4.17
C GLU A 54 6.44 9.21 4.93
N ALA A 55 5.33 8.95 4.23
CA ALA A 55 3.98 8.98 4.78
C ALA A 55 3.21 7.68 4.52
N VAL A 56 2.18 7.45 5.32
CA VAL A 56 1.19 6.39 5.11
C VAL A 56 -0.04 6.99 4.45
N THR A 57 -0.32 6.57 3.22
CA THR A 57 -1.52 6.96 2.47
C THR A 57 -2.48 5.78 2.39
N ALA A 58 -3.71 5.94 2.88
CA ALA A 58 -4.73 4.90 2.75
C ALA A 58 -5.71 5.21 1.62
N LEU A 59 -5.94 4.22 0.74
CA LEU A 59 -6.97 4.26 -0.29
C LEU A 59 -8.24 3.65 0.28
N VAL A 60 -9.33 4.41 0.27
CA VAL A 60 -10.63 4.00 0.80
C VAL A 60 -11.73 4.18 -0.24
N GLY A 61 -12.85 3.47 -0.08
CA GLY A 61 -13.99 3.52 -0.99
C GLY A 61 -14.71 2.18 -1.07
N PRO A 62 -15.90 2.12 -1.68
CA PRO A 62 -16.67 0.88 -1.81
C PRO A 62 -15.96 -0.16 -2.68
N ASN A 63 -16.46 -1.41 -2.61
CA ASN A 63 -16.00 -2.45 -3.52
C ASN A 63 -16.33 -2.07 -4.96
N GLY A 64 -15.38 -2.28 -5.88
CA GLY A 64 -15.54 -1.90 -7.29
C GLY A 64 -15.21 -0.43 -7.61
N SER A 65 -14.82 0.40 -6.63
CA SER A 65 -14.42 1.79 -6.89
C SER A 65 -13.08 1.98 -7.61
N GLY A 66 -12.37 0.89 -7.94
CA GLY A 66 -11.12 0.98 -8.72
C GLY A 66 -9.83 0.97 -7.90
N LYS A 67 -9.86 0.89 -6.57
CA LYS A 67 -8.66 0.96 -5.68
C LYS A 67 -7.56 -0.04 -6.07
N SER A 68 -7.90 -1.33 -6.14
CA SER A 68 -6.93 -2.38 -6.51
C SER A 68 -6.45 -2.23 -7.97
N THR A 69 -7.31 -1.73 -8.87
CA THR A 69 -6.91 -1.42 -10.25
C THR A 69 -5.89 -0.30 -10.28
N LEU A 70 -6.13 0.77 -9.53
CA LEU A 70 -5.19 1.88 -9.39
C LEU A 70 -3.87 1.41 -8.76
N LEU A 71 -3.93 0.63 -7.67
CA LEU A 71 -2.73 0.08 -7.03
C LEU A 71 -1.91 -0.82 -7.99
N LYS A 72 -2.57 -1.61 -8.84
CA LYS A 72 -1.92 -2.42 -9.87
C LYS A 72 -1.20 -1.56 -10.91
N ALA A 73 -1.78 -0.43 -11.31
CA ALA A 73 -1.10 0.51 -12.21
C ALA A 73 0.11 1.15 -11.54
N LEU A 74 -0.04 1.60 -10.28
CA LEU A 74 1.05 2.17 -9.48
C LEU A 74 2.21 1.19 -9.25
N SER A 75 1.96 -0.11 -9.34
CA SER A 75 2.97 -1.18 -9.17
C SER A 75 3.48 -1.79 -10.49
N SER A 76 3.11 -1.22 -11.64
CA SER A 76 3.44 -1.77 -12.97
C SER A 76 2.87 -3.18 -13.23
N HIS A 77 1.84 -3.62 -12.47
CA HIS A 77 1.11 -4.86 -12.72
C HIS A 77 -0.05 -4.69 -13.71
N LEU A 78 -0.44 -3.46 -13.99
CA LEU A 78 -1.39 -3.08 -15.03
C LEU A 78 -0.81 -1.89 -15.79
N GLU A 79 -0.65 -2.04 -17.11
CA GLU A 79 -0.21 -0.95 -17.97
C GLU A 79 -1.37 0.03 -18.19
N PRO A 80 -1.20 1.34 -17.96
CA PRO A 80 -2.23 2.33 -18.23
C PRO A 80 -2.52 2.44 -19.74
N ASP A 81 -3.80 2.62 -20.09
CA ASP A 81 -4.20 2.94 -21.48
C ASP A 81 -3.69 4.34 -21.87
N THR A 82 -3.74 5.28 -20.94
CA THR A 82 -3.16 6.63 -21.04
C THR A 82 -2.52 7.05 -19.72
N GLY A 83 -1.70 8.07 -19.77
CA GLY A 83 -1.03 8.63 -18.60
C GLY A 83 0.31 7.98 -18.28
N THR A 84 0.85 8.32 -17.13
CA THR A 84 2.17 7.83 -16.68
C THR A 84 2.20 7.64 -15.16
N VAL A 85 3.00 6.67 -14.72
CA VAL A 85 3.33 6.50 -13.30
C VAL A 85 4.82 6.77 -13.10
N ARG A 86 5.16 7.54 -12.07
CA ARG A 86 6.54 7.86 -11.70
C ARG A 86 6.82 7.49 -10.25
N ILE A 87 7.98 6.91 -10.01
CA ILE A 87 8.52 6.67 -8.67
C ILE A 87 9.76 7.54 -8.49
N HIS A 88 9.83 8.34 -7.43
CA HIS A 88 10.92 9.29 -7.16
C HIS A 88 11.25 10.18 -8.38
N GLY A 89 10.22 10.58 -9.16
CA GLY A 89 10.35 11.39 -10.36
C GLY A 89 10.74 10.66 -11.64
N GLU A 90 11.10 9.38 -11.58
CA GLU A 90 11.44 8.55 -12.75
C GLU A 90 10.23 7.73 -13.21
N ASN A 91 9.99 7.62 -14.54
CA ASN A 91 8.89 6.82 -15.09
C ASN A 91 9.10 5.33 -14.77
N LEU A 92 8.05 4.63 -14.31
CA LEU A 92 8.12 3.19 -14.02
C LEU A 92 8.60 2.36 -15.22
N ASP A 93 8.26 2.75 -16.45
CA ASP A 93 8.66 2.07 -17.68
C ASP A 93 10.19 2.11 -17.92
N SER A 94 10.92 2.99 -17.23
CA SER A 94 12.38 3.08 -17.33
C SER A 94 13.12 2.03 -16.51
N PHE A 95 12.42 1.37 -15.57
CA PHE A 95 13.00 0.36 -14.70
C PHE A 95 12.86 -1.04 -15.30
N SER A 96 13.90 -1.86 -15.18
CA SER A 96 13.71 -3.29 -15.30
C SER A 96 12.89 -3.80 -14.10
N GLN A 97 12.20 -4.95 -14.24
CA GLN A 97 11.45 -5.56 -13.15
C GLN A 97 12.26 -5.73 -11.85
N LYS A 98 13.54 -6.07 -11.99
CA LYS A 98 14.44 -6.26 -10.86
C LYS A 98 14.84 -4.95 -10.19
N GLU A 99 15.04 -3.88 -10.95
CA GLU A 99 15.31 -2.54 -10.43
C GLU A 99 14.06 -2.01 -9.71
N LEU A 100 12.90 -2.09 -10.33
CA LEU A 100 11.64 -1.68 -9.71
C LEU A 100 11.38 -2.43 -8.40
N ALA A 101 11.60 -3.74 -8.37
CA ALA A 101 11.45 -4.55 -7.17
C ALA A 101 12.45 -4.22 -6.04
N ARG A 102 13.43 -3.37 -6.24
CA ARG A 102 14.30 -2.82 -5.18
C ARG A 102 13.81 -1.50 -4.61
N GLU A 103 13.01 -0.79 -5.38
CA GLU A 103 12.44 0.50 -4.98
C GLU A 103 11.03 0.32 -4.39
N LEU A 104 10.28 -0.70 -4.89
CA LEU A 104 8.86 -0.87 -4.63
C LEU A 104 8.53 -2.31 -4.21
N GLY A 105 8.02 -2.47 -2.98
CA GLY A 105 7.45 -3.72 -2.47
C GLY A 105 5.94 -3.76 -2.69
N VAL A 106 5.40 -4.91 -3.12
CA VAL A 106 3.97 -5.05 -3.42
C VAL A 106 3.40 -6.28 -2.72
N LEU A 107 2.34 -6.08 -1.93
CA LEU A 107 1.47 -7.14 -1.44
C LEU A 107 0.17 -7.11 -2.24
N SER A 108 -0.07 -8.14 -3.03
CA SER A 108 -1.32 -8.31 -3.79
C SER A 108 -2.39 -9.01 -2.95
N GLN A 109 -3.66 -8.75 -3.24
CA GLN A 109 -4.79 -9.40 -2.59
C GLN A 109 -4.83 -10.91 -2.87
N GLU A 110 -4.52 -11.31 -4.11
CA GLU A 110 -4.42 -12.72 -4.52
C GLU A 110 -2.95 -13.14 -4.48
N ASN A 111 -2.62 -14.02 -3.53
CA ASN A 111 -1.31 -14.62 -3.44
C ASN A 111 -1.42 -16.11 -3.77
N ASP A 112 -0.72 -16.56 -4.80
CA ASP A 112 -0.67 -17.97 -5.20
C ASP A 112 -0.14 -18.85 -4.05
N SER A 113 -0.80 -19.97 -3.81
CA SER A 113 -0.37 -20.90 -2.77
C SER A 113 0.87 -21.68 -3.22
N LEU A 114 2.03 -21.26 -2.76
CA LEU A 114 3.28 -22.02 -2.82
C LEU A 114 3.26 -23.14 -1.75
N GLY A 115 2.31 -24.06 -1.86
CA GLY A 115 1.85 -24.95 -0.78
C GLY A 115 2.89 -25.80 -0.05
N SER A 116 4.10 -25.98 -0.58
CA SER A 116 5.13 -26.89 -0.03
C SER A 116 6.43 -26.22 0.42
N ILE A 117 6.45 -24.88 0.55
CA ILE A 117 7.61 -24.17 1.10
C ILE A 117 7.32 -23.72 2.55
N SER A 118 8.36 -23.58 3.36
CA SER A 118 8.25 -23.03 4.71
C SER A 118 7.99 -21.54 4.69
N VAL A 119 7.49 -20.99 5.80
CA VAL A 119 7.33 -19.55 5.99
C VAL A 119 8.68 -18.85 5.81
N GLU A 120 9.75 -19.36 6.41
CA GLU A 120 11.09 -18.77 6.29
C GLU A 120 11.55 -18.73 4.83
N ASP A 121 11.38 -19.83 4.08
CA ASP A 121 11.72 -19.87 2.65
C ASP A 121 10.93 -18.84 1.85
N LEU A 122 9.62 -18.66 2.15
CA LEU A 122 8.82 -17.61 1.54
C LEU A 122 9.41 -16.22 1.83
N VAL A 123 9.77 -15.93 3.08
CA VAL A 123 10.33 -14.63 3.47
C VAL A 123 11.66 -14.38 2.74
N TYR A 124 12.49 -15.42 2.55
CA TYR A 124 13.69 -15.32 1.72
C TYR A 124 13.42 -14.98 0.26
N HIS A 125 12.25 -15.31 -0.31
CA HIS A 125 11.89 -14.87 -1.67
C HIS A 125 11.84 -13.34 -1.79
N GLY A 126 11.49 -12.60 -0.74
CA GLY A 126 11.59 -11.14 -0.71
C GLY A 126 12.99 -10.61 -0.98
N ARG A 127 14.06 -11.43 -0.82
CA ARG A 127 15.45 -11.04 -1.09
C ARG A 127 15.89 -11.20 -2.54
N TYR A 128 15.09 -11.85 -3.42
CA TYR A 128 15.47 -12.08 -4.82
C TYR A 128 15.89 -10.81 -5.59
N PRO A 129 15.27 -9.65 -5.43
CA PRO A 129 15.70 -8.45 -6.13
C PRO A 129 17.15 -8.03 -5.79
N HIS A 130 17.63 -8.33 -4.60
CA HIS A 130 18.95 -7.94 -4.11
C HIS A 130 20.05 -8.94 -4.50
N ARG A 131 19.71 -10.17 -4.91
CA ARG A 131 20.66 -11.27 -5.20
C ARG A 131 21.05 -11.29 -6.66
N GLY A 132 22.32 -11.62 -6.94
CA GLY A 132 22.81 -11.94 -8.28
C GLY A 132 22.38 -13.33 -8.72
N PHE A 133 22.56 -13.65 -10.01
CA PHE A 133 22.09 -14.91 -10.60
C PHE A 133 22.78 -16.16 -10.02
N PHE A 134 23.99 -16.01 -9.49
CA PHE A 134 24.79 -17.10 -8.88
C PHE A 134 25.08 -16.88 -7.39
N ASP A 135 24.51 -15.81 -6.78
CA ASP A 135 24.81 -15.48 -5.39
C ASP A 135 23.92 -16.29 -4.45
N GLY A 136 24.52 -16.85 -3.40
CA GLY A 136 23.81 -17.39 -2.27
C GLY A 136 23.20 -16.28 -1.41
N THR A 137 22.57 -16.66 -0.29
CA THR A 137 22.16 -15.72 0.76
C THR A 137 23.39 -15.20 1.49
N ASP A 138 23.42 -13.89 1.75
CA ASP A 138 24.46 -13.25 2.55
C ASP A 138 23.94 -12.84 3.95
N GLU A 139 24.82 -12.26 4.77
CA GLU A 139 24.45 -11.81 6.11
C GLU A 139 23.44 -10.65 6.12
N ALA A 140 23.37 -9.85 5.04
CA ALA A 140 22.37 -8.79 4.94
C ALA A 140 20.99 -9.37 4.66
N ASP A 141 20.91 -10.41 3.81
CA ASP A 141 19.69 -11.17 3.55
C ASP A 141 19.16 -11.83 4.83
N HIS A 142 20.04 -12.49 5.59
CA HIS A 142 19.66 -13.11 6.87
C HIS A 142 19.09 -12.08 7.86
N ARG A 143 19.75 -10.92 8.02
CA ARG A 143 19.25 -9.85 8.89
C ARG A 143 17.90 -9.28 8.45
N ALA A 144 17.69 -9.12 7.14
CA ALA A 144 16.43 -8.62 6.60
C ALA A 144 15.28 -9.62 6.84
N VAL A 145 15.53 -10.91 6.65
CA VAL A 145 14.57 -11.98 6.89
C VAL A 145 14.21 -12.09 8.37
N GLU A 146 15.21 -12.15 9.27
CA GLU A 146 14.98 -12.21 10.72
C GLU A 146 14.13 -11.02 11.19
N ARG A 147 14.50 -9.80 10.77
CA ARG A 147 13.74 -8.60 11.11
C ARG A 147 12.31 -8.64 10.58
N ALA A 148 12.08 -9.12 9.37
CA ALA A 148 10.76 -9.22 8.78
C ALA A 148 9.88 -10.23 9.52
N ILE A 149 10.42 -11.39 9.90
CA ILE A 149 9.74 -12.41 10.71
C ILE A 149 9.37 -11.84 12.08
N GLU A 150 10.30 -11.15 12.77
CA GLU A 150 10.07 -10.52 14.06
C GLU A 150 8.97 -9.46 13.98
N LEU A 151 9.03 -8.54 13.00
CA LEU A 151 8.04 -7.49 12.79
C LEU A 151 6.63 -8.07 12.51
N ALA A 152 6.54 -9.09 11.68
CA ALA A 152 5.28 -9.78 11.40
C ALA A 152 4.80 -10.64 12.59
N GLY A 153 5.68 -10.94 13.56
CA GLY A 153 5.39 -11.75 14.75
C GLY A 153 5.04 -13.20 14.43
N ILE A 154 5.80 -13.81 13.53
CA ILE A 154 5.55 -15.16 12.99
C ILE A 154 6.68 -16.16 13.30
N ASP A 155 7.53 -15.86 14.28
CA ASP A 155 8.64 -16.74 14.69
C ASP A 155 8.22 -18.16 14.99
N GLU A 156 7.08 -18.34 15.68
CA GLU A 156 6.57 -19.66 16.08
C GLU A 156 6.17 -20.55 14.89
N ILE A 157 5.91 -19.96 13.74
CA ILE A 157 5.47 -20.68 12.54
C ILE A 157 6.49 -20.66 11.41
N ARG A 158 7.71 -20.18 11.63
CA ARG A 158 8.75 -20.00 10.60
C ARG A 158 9.08 -21.28 9.82
N ASP A 159 9.10 -22.44 10.51
CA ASP A 159 9.40 -23.73 9.91
C ASP A 159 8.15 -24.45 9.36
N THR A 160 6.97 -23.84 9.47
CA THR A 160 5.71 -24.46 9.03
C THR A 160 5.51 -24.25 7.53
N GLU A 161 5.04 -25.28 6.84
CA GLU A 161 4.68 -25.17 5.41
C GLU A 161 3.46 -24.26 5.23
N LEU A 162 3.47 -23.40 4.21
CA LEU A 162 2.36 -22.48 3.91
C LEU A 162 1.01 -23.18 3.75
N GLY A 163 1.02 -24.42 3.21
CA GLY A 163 -0.19 -25.22 3.04
C GLY A 163 -0.90 -25.59 4.36
N GLN A 164 -0.19 -25.57 5.49
CA GLN A 164 -0.69 -25.96 6.82
C GLN A 164 -1.21 -24.75 7.62
N LEU A 165 -0.98 -23.52 7.13
CA LEU A 165 -1.33 -22.30 7.83
C LEU A 165 -2.82 -21.92 7.65
N SER A 166 -3.37 -21.25 8.67
CA SER A 166 -4.64 -20.52 8.53
C SER A 166 -4.51 -19.36 7.53
N GLY A 167 -5.65 -18.83 7.04
CA GLY A 167 -5.65 -17.68 6.14
C GLY A 167 -4.91 -16.48 6.73
N GLY A 168 -5.15 -16.17 8.01
CA GLY A 168 -4.47 -15.07 8.69
C GLY A 168 -2.96 -15.29 8.85
N GLN A 169 -2.53 -16.51 9.18
CA GLN A 169 -1.10 -16.84 9.26
C GLN A 169 -0.41 -16.74 7.88
N LYS A 170 -1.09 -17.17 6.82
CA LYS A 170 -0.59 -16.97 5.44
C LYS A 170 -0.42 -15.49 5.12
N GLN A 171 -1.40 -14.67 5.46
CA GLN A 171 -1.33 -13.23 5.23
C GLN A 171 -0.13 -12.59 5.93
N LEU A 172 0.13 -12.95 7.20
CA LEU A 172 1.30 -12.47 7.93
C LEU A 172 2.62 -12.93 7.30
N ALA A 173 2.67 -14.17 6.77
CA ALA A 173 3.85 -14.67 6.08
C ALA A 173 4.14 -13.90 4.76
N TRP A 174 3.11 -13.56 3.98
CA TRP A 174 3.24 -12.72 2.79
C TRP A 174 3.66 -11.30 3.14
N ILE A 175 3.12 -10.72 4.22
CA ILE A 175 3.56 -9.41 4.72
C ILE A 175 5.04 -9.47 5.08
N ALA A 176 5.50 -10.50 5.81
CA ALA A 176 6.90 -10.66 6.14
C ALA A 176 7.80 -10.76 4.90
N MET A 177 7.36 -11.46 3.85
CA MET A 177 8.09 -11.54 2.58
C MET A 177 8.28 -10.14 1.95
N VAL A 178 7.22 -9.32 1.91
CA VAL A 178 7.30 -7.95 1.37
C VAL A 178 8.18 -7.07 2.25
N LEU A 179 8.10 -7.20 3.58
CA LEU A 179 8.97 -6.48 4.51
C LEU A 179 10.45 -6.86 4.34
N ALA A 180 10.74 -8.14 4.08
CA ALA A 180 12.09 -8.62 3.82
C ALA A 180 12.69 -8.05 2.52
N GLN A 181 11.86 -7.57 1.59
CA GLN A 181 12.32 -6.92 0.37
C GLN A 181 13.09 -5.62 0.67
N ASP A 182 12.80 -4.94 1.80
CA ASP A 182 13.53 -3.76 2.31
C ASP A 182 13.58 -2.62 1.29
N THR A 183 12.41 -2.23 0.77
CA THR A 183 12.18 -1.19 -0.24
C THR A 183 11.83 0.15 0.41
N ASP A 184 11.98 1.25 -0.34
CA ASP A 184 11.64 2.59 0.12
C ASP A 184 10.13 2.90 -0.02
N VAL A 185 9.40 2.16 -0.89
CA VAL A 185 7.95 2.29 -1.10
C VAL A 185 7.27 0.92 -0.94
N LEU A 186 6.13 0.88 -0.25
CA LEU A 186 5.28 -0.30 -0.08
C LEU A 186 3.87 -0.03 -0.62
N LEU A 187 3.37 -0.91 -1.46
CA LEU A 187 1.97 -0.94 -1.91
C LEU A 187 1.29 -2.19 -1.36
N LEU A 188 0.26 -2.00 -0.54
CA LEU A 188 -0.39 -3.07 0.19
C LEU A 188 -1.89 -3.14 -0.17
N ASP A 189 -2.30 -4.18 -0.88
CA ASP A 189 -3.70 -4.40 -1.24
C ASP A 189 -4.39 -5.24 -0.16
N GLU A 190 -5.20 -4.58 0.66
CA GLU A 190 -6.01 -5.18 1.74
C GLU A 190 -5.22 -6.07 2.72
N PRO A 191 -4.12 -5.59 3.31
CA PRO A 191 -3.24 -6.41 4.14
C PRO A 191 -3.91 -6.96 5.41
N THR A 192 -5.04 -6.38 5.81
CA THR A 192 -5.77 -6.77 7.03
C THR A 192 -6.92 -7.73 6.78
N THR A 193 -7.20 -8.09 5.52
CA THR A 193 -8.27 -9.03 5.16
C THR A 193 -7.95 -10.43 5.69
N PHE A 194 -8.97 -11.16 6.16
CA PHE A 194 -8.88 -12.49 6.82
C PHE A 194 -8.19 -12.52 8.19
N LEU A 195 -7.77 -11.36 8.73
CA LEU A 195 -7.21 -11.26 10.07
C LEU A 195 -8.29 -10.96 11.11
N ASP A 196 -8.13 -11.50 12.32
CA ASP A 196 -8.89 -11.02 13.47
C ASP A 196 -8.42 -9.60 13.89
N VAL A 197 -9.22 -8.94 14.72
CA VAL A 197 -8.98 -7.55 15.13
C VAL A 197 -7.58 -7.36 15.72
N HIS A 198 -7.09 -8.29 16.54
CA HIS A 198 -5.76 -8.19 17.15
C HIS A 198 -4.65 -8.17 16.07
N HIS A 199 -4.72 -9.07 15.11
CA HIS A 199 -3.74 -9.16 14.04
C HIS A 199 -3.87 -8.00 13.04
N GLN A 200 -5.10 -7.49 12.78
CA GLN A 200 -5.28 -6.28 11.97
C GLN A 200 -4.52 -5.09 12.57
N PHE A 201 -4.70 -4.85 13.88
CA PHE A 201 -3.99 -3.77 14.57
C PHE A 201 -2.48 -3.98 14.54
N ARG A 202 -1.98 -5.20 14.77
CA ARG A 202 -0.55 -5.48 14.69
C ARG A 202 0.05 -5.16 13.32
N VAL A 203 -0.64 -5.52 12.23
CA VAL A 203 -0.20 -5.19 10.87
C VAL A 203 -0.12 -3.68 10.67
N LEU A 204 -1.15 -2.94 11.06
CA LEU A 204 -1.18 -1.48 10.93
C LEU A 204 -0.12 -0.80 11.80
N GLU A 205 0.09 -1.26 13.03
CA GLU A 205 1.17 -0.79 13.92
C GLU A 205 2.55 -1.07 13.32
N THR A 206 2.75 -2.25 12.71
CA THR A 206 4.00 -2.59 12.02
C THR A 206 4.26 -1.66 10.84
N ILE A 207 3.22 -1.37 10.03
CA ILE A 207 3.31 -0.41 8.92
C ILE A 207 3.71 0.97 9.46
N ARG A 208 3.06 1.43 10.54
CA ARG A 208 3.35 2.71 11.17
C ARG A 208 4.77 2.78 11.70
N GLN A 209 5.21 1.74 12.41
CA GLN A 209 6.57 1.62 12.92
C GLN A 209 7.63 1.68 11.81
N LEU A 210 7.41 1.00 10.69
CA LEU A 210 8.32 1.06 9.54
C LEU A 210 8.41 2.45 8.94
N ASN A 211 7.26 3.13 8.81
CA ASN A 211 7.22 4.51 8.34
C ASN A 211 8.00 5.42 9.30
N GLU A 212 7.72 5.38 10.61
CA GLU A 212 8.35 6.24 11.62
C GLU A 212 9.85 5.97 11.80
N GLU A 213 10.29 4.70 11.79
CA GLU A 213 11.69 4.34 12.04
C GLU A 213 12.58 4.44 10.80
N LYS A 214 12.02 4.17 9.62
CA LYS A 214 12.81 4.07 8.38
C LYS A 214 12.43 5.09 7.31
N GLY A 215 11.35 5.84 7.48
CA GLY A 215 10.81 6.73 6.45
C GLY A 215 10.27 5.98 5.23
N VAL A 216 9.75 4.75 5.43
CA VAL A 216 9.16 4.00 4.31
C VAL A 216 7.85 4.65 3.90
N THR A 217 7.70 4.96 2.63
CA THR A 217 6.44 5.44 2.05
C THR A 217 5.48 4.27 1.87
N VAL A 218 4.25 4.41 2.32
CA VAL A 218 3.26 3.32 2.22
C VAL A 218 1.98 3.82 1.55
N ALA A 219 1.50 3.10 0.53
CA ALA A 219 0.13 3.20 0.06
C ALA A 219 -0.61 1.89 0.37
N VAL A 220 -1.71 1.98 1.10
CA VAL A 220 -2.43 0.81 1.60
C VAL A 220 -3.92 0.91 1.29
N ILE A 221 -4.52 -0.16 0.78
CA ILE A 221 -5.98 -0.23 0.65
C ILE A 221 -6.56 -0.77 1.95
N LEU A 222 -7.47 -0.02 2.54
CA LEU A 222 -8.20 -0.40 3.74
C LEU A 222 -9.71 -0.32 3.51
N HIS A 223 -10.46 -1.32 4.02
CA HIS A 223 -11.92 -1.32 3.95
C HIS A 223 -12.58 -0.51 5.08
N ASP A 224 -11.95 -0.50 6.25
CA ASP A 224 -12.45 0.20 7.42
C ASP A 224 -11.94 1.64 7.42
N ILE A 225 -12.86 2.59 7.17
CA ILE A 225 -12.53 4.02 7.14
C ILE A 225 -12.07 4.55 8.50
N ALA A 226 -12.53 3.97 9.61
CA ALA A 226 -12.09 4.37 10.93
C ALA A 226 -10.65 3.91 11.20
N GLN A 227 -10.29 2.70 10.75
CA GLN A 227 -8.90 2.25 10.76
C GLN A 227 -8.03 3.13 9.86
N ALA A 228 -8.48 3.40 8.62
CA ALA A 228 -7.75 4.26 7.69
C ALA A 228 -7.49 5.65 8.28
N ALA A 229 -8.52 6.27 8.85
CA ALA A 229 -8.42 7.59 9.47
C ALA A 229 -7.47 7.64 10.67
N ARG A 230 -7.34 6.53 11.40
CA ARG A 230 -6.48 6.43 12.58
C ARG A 230 -5.01 6.20 12.24
N PHE A 231 -4.73 5.41 11.20
CA PHE A 231 -3.38 4.93 10.91
C PHE A 231 -2.68 5.63 9.75
N ALA A 232 -3.43 6.33 8.88
CA ALA A 232 -2.86 7.02 7.73
C ALA A 232 -2.62 8.50 8.01
N ASP A 233 -1.59 9.05 7.36
CA ASP A 233 -1.31 10.49 7.33
C ASP A 233 -2.16 11.18 6.25
N TYR A 234 -2.48 10.44 5.16
CA TYR A 234 -3.32 10.91 4.06
C TYR A 234 -4.34 9.84 3.67
N LEU A 235 -5.51 10.30 3.25
CA LEU A 235 -6.56 9.47 2.65
C LEU A 235 -6.75 9.82 1.19
N VAL A 236 -7.02 8.79 0.39
CA VAL A 236 -7.49 8.89 -0.99
C VAL A 236 -8.84 8.19 -1.03
N ALA A 237 -9.91 8.95 -1.16
CA ALA A 237 -11.25 8.41 -1.31
C ALA A 237 -11.57 8.19 -2.79
N MET A 238 -11.99 6.98 -3.16
CA MET A 238 -12.35 6.62 -4.52
C MET A 238 -13.83 6.23 -4.62
N HIS A 239 -14.49 6.69 -5.68
CA HIS A 239 -15.86 6.34 -5.99
C HIS A 239 -16.04 6.23 -7.50
N ASP A 240 -16.69 5.15 -7.97
CA ASP A 240 -17.02 4.91 -9.40
C ASP A 240 -15.84 5.09 -10.37
N GLY A 241 -14.63 4.66 -9.97
CA GLY A 241 -13.43 4.74 -10.80
C GLY A 241 -12.69 6.07 -10.74
N GLU A 242 -13.19 7.05 -10.02
CA GLU A 242 -12.60 8.39 -9.91
C GLU A 242 -12.08 8.67 -8.49
N LEU A 243 -11.13 9.63 -8.40
CA LEU A 243 -10.77 10.23 -7.11
C LEU A 243 -11.91 11.15 -6.67
N TYR A 244 -12.52 10.84 -5.51
CA TYR A 244 -13.55 11.66 -4.91
C TYR A 244 -12.96 12.79 -4.07
N ASP A 245 -11.96 12.46 -3.22
CA ASP A 245 -11.27 13.42 -2.36
C ASP A 245 -9.89 12.89 -1.95
N TRP A 246 -8.98 13.80 -1.54
CA TRP A 246 -7.63 13.49 -1.11
C TRP A 246 -7.14 14.52 -0.09
N GLY A 247 -6.51 14.07 0.98
CA GLY A 247 -5.94 14.95 2.01
C GLY A 247 -5.73 14.26 3.36
N PRO A 248 -5.41 15.03 4.41
CA PRO A 248 -5.39 14.53 5.78
C PRO A 248 -6.75 13.93 6.18
N PRO A 249 -6.76 12.91 7.07
CA PRO A 249 -8.00 12.25 7.49
C PRO A 249 -9.08 13.21 8.02
N GLU A 250 -8.67 14.25 8.76
CA GLU A 250 -9.59 15.24 9.34
C GLU A 250 -10.30 16.11 8.30
N GLU A 251 -9.71 16.26 7.10
CA GLU A 251 -10.31 17.02 6.01
C GLU A 251 -11.17 16.14 5.13
N VAL A 252 -10.72 14.89 4.86
CA VAL A 252 -11.38 13.96 3.94
C VAL A 252 -12.57 13.25 4.59
N VAL A 253 -12.45 12.81 5.86
CA VAL A 253 -13.51 12.04 6.52
C VAL A 253 -14.61 12.96 7.03
N THR A 254 -15.60 13.21 6.18
CA THR A 254 -16.76 14.04 6.48
C THR A 254 -18.06 13.23 6.44
N GLU A 255 -19.11 13.73 7.09
CA GLU A 255 -20.47 13.13 6.99
C GLU A 255 -20.94 13.08 5.53
N GLN A 256 -20.54 14.07 4.71
CA GLN A 256 -20.86 14.13 3.29
C GLN A 256 -20.15 13.01 2.50
N LEU A 257 -18.85 12.82 2.71
CA LEU A 257 -18.10 11.71 2.10
C LEU A 257 -18.71 10.36 2.47
N LEU A 258 -19.07 10.15 3.74
CA LEU A 258 -19.69 8.91 4.21
C LEU A 258 -21.04 8.64 3.55
N ALA A 259 -21.80 9.70 3.29
CA ALA A 259 -23.07 9.59 2.60
C ALA A 259 -22.91 9.31 1.10
N ASP A 260 -22.02 10.04 0.43
CA ASP A 260 -21.88 9.97 -1.04
C ASP A 260 -21.08 8.75 -1.49
N VAL A 261 -19.98 8.43 -0.81
CA VAL A 261 -19.07 7.35 -1.19
C VAL A 261 -19.48 6.03 -0.56
N PHE A 262 -19.84 6.02 0.73
CA PHE A 262 -20.11 4.78 1.46
C PHE A 262 -21.60 4.48 1.62
N GLY A 263 -22.50 5.40 1.22
CA GLY A 263 -23.94 5.20 1.33
C GLY A 263 -24.43 5.08 2.77
N ILE A 264 -23.78 5.72 3.72
CA ILE A 264 -24.14 5.66 5.15
C ILE A 264 -24.39 7.05 5.73
N GLU A 265 -25.39 7.16 6.60
CA GLU A 265 -25.51 8.27 7.52
C GLU A 265 -24.67 7.96 8.76
N ALA A 266 -23.76 8.87 9.09
CA ALA A 266 -22.87 8.73 10.24
C ALA A 266 -22.68 10.10 10.91
N VAL A 267 -22.13 10.11 12.12
CA VAL A 267 -21.57 11.29 12.77
C VAL A 267 -20.06 11.14 12.78
N VAL A 268 -19.35 12.23 12.48
CA VAL A 268 -17.91 12.31 12.58
C VAL A 268 -17.56 13.19 13.77
N GLU A 269 -16.81 12.64 14.72
CA GLU A 269 -16.28 13.36 15.87
C GLU A 269 -14.76 13.49 15.70
N TYR A 270 -14.22 14.70 15.87
CA TYR A 270 -12.80 14.99 15.60
C TYR A 270 -11.95 15.07 16.87
N GLU A 271 -12.58 15.10 18.06
CA GLU A 271 -11.87 15.19 19.33
C GLU A 271 -12.33 14.09 20.32
N PRO A 272 -11.42 13.49 21.11
CA PRO A 272 -9.95 13.66 21.13
C PRO A 272 -9.22 13.00 19.94
N GLU A 273 -9.86 12.11 19.22
CA GLU A 273 -9.39 11.43 18.00
C GLU A 273 -10.54 11.34 17.02
N LEU A 274 -10.24 11.30 15.71
CA LEU A 274 -11.25 11.14 14.68
C LEU A 274 -11.98 9.80 14.85
N GLN A 275 -13.30 9.89 14.99
CA GLN A 275 -14.20 8.75 15.13
C GLN A 275 -15.37 8.84 14.16
N VAL A 276 -15.66 7.70 13.53
CA VAL A 276 -16.82 7.55 12.65
C VAL A 276 -17.87 6.71 13.38
N LEU A 277 -19.05 7.29 13.60
CA LEU A 277 -20.17 6.64 14.28
C LEU A 277 -21.31 6.39 13.30
N PRO A 278 -21.38 5.20 12.64
CA PRO A 278 -22.44 4.88 11.69
C PRO A 278 -23.80 4.83 12.38
N LYS A 279 -24.82 5.41 11.74
CA LYS A 279 -26.21 5.39 12.21
C LYS A 279 -27.10 4.46 11.43
N ARG A 280 -27.03 4.54 10.09
CA ARG A 280 -27.84 3.70 9.20
C ARG A 280 -27.29 3.71 7.76
N ALA A 281 -27.63 2.69 6.99
CA ALA A 281 -27.44 2.72 5.55
C ALA A 281 -28.43 3.70 4.90
N LEU A 282 -27.98 4.39 3.87
CA LEU A 282 -28.84 5.21 3.02
C LEU A 282 -29.45 4.33 1.92
N PRO A 283 -30.65 4.70 1.38
CA PRO A 283 -31.21 4.02 0.23
C PRO A 283 -30.27 4.10 -0.96
N ASP A 284 -30.20 3.00 -1.75
CA ASP A 284 -29.48 3.00 -3.03
C ASP A 284 -29.96 4.16 -3.91
N ARG A 285 -29.03 4.91 -4.45
CA ARG A 285 -29.34 6.04 -5.37
C ARG A 285 -29.45 5.58 -6.81
#